data_efeaf787cabaa629dc29a9c44d3a9d28
#
_entry.id   efeaf787cabaa629dc29a9c44d3a9d28
#
_cell.length_a   1.000
_cell.length_b   1.000
_cell.length_c   1.000
_cell.angle_alpha   90.00
_cell.angle_beta   90.00
_cell.angle_gamma   90.00
#
_symmetry.space_group_name_H-M   'P 1'
#
loop_
_entity.id
_entity.type
_entity.pdbx_description
1 polymer ?
#
loop_
_entity_poly.entity_id
_entity_poly.type
_entity_poly.pdbx_seq_one_letter_code
_entity_poly.pdbx_strand_id
1 'polypeptide(L)'
;MVNIINYIPGFRSNKGWKKIIAIIYYVLVALMFLFDWTVGLFMLSGPFMILNFIDLFRIKRKGIPAYKVVVPLLFSFVLAITAVSVGVSRESSSPEQEVGLESQESLVVQDEDSKEENLKEEKEALDQEIEPEDGITQEEERKAEDEESYAVNEEEQEKIEEEKKLEEEEQNKQEEETKPKAEGQLKAHFLDVGQGDSALILAGSNAMLIDAGDRGYGSGIVNYLKKQGVKKLDYLVLTHPHADHIGGAVEVINAFEIEKIIMPKVEHTTRTFENLLETIKNKGMRITTPVPGDGYELGSARFKILAPNSSGYKSLNDYSVVIRLTFGNTAFLFTGDAESTSESQILSKNFEVKSDVLKVGHHGSASSTSERFLKSVSPKYAVISVGKGNSYGHPTQEVLERLNSYGVKVYRTDEVGTIVATSDGANITFDKEASTIAAGSAVSQSETENKEEIVYITKTGSKYHREDCGYLKSSKIPVSLKKAKADGYEPCKVCKP
;
A
#
# COMPACT_ATOMS: atom_id res chain seq x y z
N MET A 1 1.42 3.64 52.04
CA MET A 1 2.04 2.62 51.14
C MET A 1 2.04 3.19 49.71
N VAL A 2 3.24 3.42 49.15
CA VAL A 2 3.36 3.85 47.74
C VAL A 2 2.94 2.68 46.87
N ASN A 3 1.96 2.91 46.02
CA ASN A 3 1.40 1.84 45.18
C ASN A 3 2.39 1.53 44.04
N ILE A 4 3.30 0.59 44.28
CA ILE A 4 4.39 0.19 43.40
C ILE A 4 3.88 -0.15 41.98
N ILE A 5 2.64 -0.65 41.87
CA ILE A 5 2.00 -1.00 40.59
C ILE A 5 1.97 0.17 39.60
N ASN A 6 1.88 1.41 40.07
CA ASN A 6 1.86 2.59 39.21
C ASN A 6 3.22 2.92 38.55
N TYR A 7 4.30 2.26 38.95
CA TYR A 7 5.61 2.42 38.34
C TYR A 7 5.88 1.40 37.25
N ILE A 8 5.07 0.35 37.15
CA ILE A 8 5.19 -0.69 36.12
C ILE A 8 4.60 -0.21 34.78
N PRO A 9 5.32 -0.34 33.66
CA PRO A 9 4.82 0.00 32.34
C PRO A 9 3.49 -0.69 32.03
N GLY A 10 2.55 0.05 31.45
CA GLY A 10 1.20 -0.43 31.14
C GLY A 10 0.18 -0.30 32.26
N PHE A 11 0.59 -0.23 33.53
CA PHE A 11 -0.32 -0.09 34.68
C PHE A 11 -0.60 1.37 35.09
N ARG A 12 0.13 2.34 34.51
CA ARG A 12 -0.07 3.78 34.74
C ARG A 12 -1.38 4.33 34.16
N SER A 13 -2.04 3.58 33.30
CA SER A 13 -3.27 4.01 32.64
C SER A 13 -4.51 3.63 33.44
N ASN A 14 -5.47 4.54 33.56
CA ASN A 14 -6.76 4.25 34.16
C ASN A 14 -7.71 3.41 33.25
N LYS A 15 -7.33 3.16 31.98
CA LYS A 15 -8.12 2.36 31.05
C LYS A 15 -7.88 0.86 31.31
N GLY A 16 -8.94 0.13 31.66
CA GLY A 16 -8.90 -1.30 32.04
C GLY A 16 -8.24 -2.19 30.98
N TRP A 17 -8.56 -2.01 29.71
CA TRP A 17 -7.99 -2.80 28.61
C TRP A 17 -6.47 -2.70 28.51
N LYS A 18 -5.86 -1.53 28.82
CA LYS A 18 -4.39 -1.37 28.82
C LYS A 18 -3.74 -2.17 29.94
N LYS A 19 -4.40 -2.33 31.08
CA LYS A 19 -3.94 -3.17 32.18
C LYS A 19 -3.98 -4.64 31.82
N ILE A 20 -5.01 -5.08 31.10
CA ILE A 20 -5.14 -6.46 30.60
C ILE A 20 -3.98 -6.78 29.63
N ILE A 21 -3.70 -5.91 28.68
CA ILE A 21 -2.57 -6.07 27.75
C ILE A 21 -1.25 -6.14 28.51
N ALA A 22 -1.05 -5.29 29.52
CA ALA A 22 0.17 -5.32 30.34
C ALA A 22 0.31 -6.64 31.11
N ILE A 23 -0.78 -7.18 31.67
CA ILE A 23 -0.78 -8.48 32.35
C ILE A 23 -0.38 -9.58 31.36
N ILE A 24 -1.00 -9.66 30.18
CA ILE A 24 -0.69 -10.66 29.15
C ILE A 24 0.78 -10.56 28.74
N TYR A 25 1.29 -9.34 28.51
CA TYR A 25 2.68 -9.11 28.16
C TYR A 25 3.65 -9.66 29.23
N TYR A 26 3.44 -9.33 30.52
CA TYR A 26 4.33 -9.79 31.58
C TYR A 26 4.21 -11.29 31.86
N VAL A 27 3.05 -11.90 31.60
CA VAL A 27 2.91 -13.37 31.65
C VAL A 27 3.71 -14.02 30.53
N LEU A 28 3.68 -13.49 29.30
CA LEU A 28 4.49 -13.99 28.20
C LEU A 28 6.01 -13.83 28.48
N VAL A 29 6.42 -12.68 29.03
CA VAL A 29 7.81 -12.47 29.45
C VAL A 29 8.22 -13.49 30.49
N ALA A 30 7.37 -13.77 31.48
CA ALA A 30 7.65 -14.79 32.51
C ALA A 30 7.77 -16.20 31.90
N LEU A 31 6.95 -16.56 30.92
CA LEU A 31 7.07 -17.82 30.18
C LEU A 31 8.39 -17.90 29.40
N MET A 32 8.80 -16.79 28.75
CA MET A 32 10.08 -16.76 28.03
C MET A 32 11.29 -16.97 28.93
N PHE A 33 11.25 -16.54 30.21
CA PHE A 33 12.31 -16.87 31.18
C PHE A 33 12.48 -18.38 31.41
N LEU A 34 11.44 -19.18 31.17
CA LEU A 34 11.50 -20.64 31.29
C LEU A 34 12.26 -21.31 30.14
N PHE A 35 12.29 -20.69 28.97
CA PHE A 35 12.94 -21.19 27.77
C PHE A 35 14.32 -20.59 27.54
N ASP A 36 14.46 -19.28 27.71
CA ASP A 36 15.71 -18.53 27.60
C ASP A 36 15.66 -17.29 28.49
N TRP A 37 16.40 -17.30 29.57
CA TRP A 37 16.41 -16.21 30.52
C TRP A 37 17.05 -14.92 29.99
N THR A 38 17.92 -15.00 28.96
CA THR A 38 18.53 -13.82 28.32
C THR A 38 17.50 -13.06 27.48
N VAL A 39 16.67 -13.78 26.74
CA VAL A 39 15.53 -13.21 25.98
C VAL A 39 14.49 -12.63 26.93
N GLY A 40 14.19 -13.31 28.03
CA GLY A 40 13.28 -12.82 29.07
C GLY A 40 13.75 -11.49 29.68
N LEU A 41 15.05 -11.38 30.01
CA LEU A 41 15.66 -10.14 30.51
C LEU A 41 15.60 -8.99 29.51
N PHE A 42 15.89 -9.26 28.22
CA PHE A 42 15.85 -8.27 27.17
C PHE A 42 14.41 -7.73 26.97
N MET A 43 13.44 -8.60 26.89
CA MET A 43 12.02 -8.23 26.76
C MET A 43 11.51 -7.45 27.98
N LEU A 44 11.94 -7.82 29.19
CA LEU A 44 11.56 -7.11 30.40
C LEU A 44 12.09 -5.67 30.43
N SER A 45 13.31 -5.42 29.93
CA SER A 45 13.93 -4.10 29.93
C SER A 45 13.29 -3.09 28.97
N GLY A 46 12.76 -3.54 27.82
CA GLY A 46 12.26 -2.70 26.74
C GLY A 46 11.19 -1.68 27.18
N PRO A 47 10.08 -2.09 27.81
CA PRO A 47 9.03 -1.16 28.24
C PRO A 47 9.51 -0.12 29.26
N PHE A 48 10.46 -0.49 30.12
CA PHE A 48 11.07 0.44 31.10
C PHE A 48 11.96 1.47 30.41
N MET A 49 12.75 1.08 29.42
CA MET A 49 13.58 2.01 28.63
C MET A 49 12.70 3.03 27.89
N ILE A 50 11.66 2.57 27.20
CA ILE A 50 10.76 3.45 26.43
C ILE A 50 10.07 4.48 27.34
N LEU A 51 9.52 4.04 28.48
CA LEU A 51 8.83 4.96 29.38
C LEU A 51 9.78 5.99 30.02
N ASN A 52 10.95 5.54 30.45
CA ASN A 52 11.92 6.45 31.05
C ASN A 52 12.49 7.43 30.03
N PHE A 53 12.63 7.01 28.75
CA PHE A 53 13.03 7.89 27.67
C PHE A 53 11.95 8.97 27.39
N ILE A 54 10.67 8.57 27.36
CA ILE A 54 9.54 9.52 27.23
C ILE A 54 9.53 10.51 28.41
N ASP A 55 9.78 10.04 29.64
CA ASP A 55 9.81 10.89 30.83
C ASP A 55 11.01 11.86 30.83
N LEU A 56 12.14 11.51 30.20
CA LEU A 56 13.30 12.39 30.01
C LEU A 56 12.92 13.67 29.24
N PHE A 57 12.09 13.55 28.18
CA PHE A 57 11.57 14.71 27.44
C PHE A 57 10.54 15.53 28.24
N ARG A 58 9.95 14.96 29.29
CA ARG A 58 8.97 15.63 30.17
C ARG A 58 9.61 16.38 31.34
N ILE A 59 10.89 16.18 31.64
CA ILE A 59 11.60 16.87 32.74
C ILE A 59 11.47 18.39 32.60
N LYS A 60 11.72 18.95 31.40
CA LYS A 60 11.63 20.39 31.12
C LYS A 60 10.20 20.97 31.27
N ARG A 61 9.13 20.13 31.13
CA ARG A 61 7.73 20.58 31.15
C ARG A 61 7.05 20.47 32.52
N LYS A 62 7.50 19.59 33.42
CA LYS A 62 6.78 19.25 34.68
C LYS A 62 7.59 19.45 35.96
N GLY A 63 8.82 19.95 35.90
CA GLY A 63 9.65 20.18 37.11
C GLY A 63 9.96 18.92 37.91
N ILE A 64 9.95 17.74 37.27
CA ILE A 64 10.25 16.47 37.95
C ILE A 64 11.77 16.41 38.24
N PRO A 65 12.22 16.07 39.45
CA PRO A 65 13.65 15.96 39.77
C PRO A 65 14.33 14.93 38.86
N ALA A 66 15.43 15.33 38.22
CA ALA A 66 16.15 14.54 37.22
C ALA A 66 16.50 13.12 37.69
N TYR A 67 16.86 12.93 38.98
CA TYR A 67 17.22 11.61 39.53
C TYR A 67 16.08 10.58 39.43
N LYS A 68 14.81 11.02 39.51
CA LYS A 68 13.63 10.12 39.37
C LYS A 68 13.45 9.54 37.98
N VAL A 69 14.10 10.09 36.97
CA VAL A 69 14.07 9.60 35.59
C VAL A 69 15.37 8.99 35.16
N VAL A 70 16.52 9.57 35.57
CA VAL A 70 17.84 9.10 35.18
C VAL A 70 18.20 7.76 35.85
N VAL A 71 17.89 7.58 37.13
CA VAL A 71 18.21 6.32 37.84
C VAL A 71 17.48 5.11 37.23
N PRO A 72 16.14 5.12 36.98
CA PRO A 72 15.46 4.02 36.33
C PRO A 72 15.94 3.79 34.88
N LEU A 73 16.33 4.84 34.15
CA LEU A 73 16.89 4.72 32.80
C LEU A 73 18.21 3.97 32.80
N LEU A 74 19.14 4.33 33.70
CA LEU A 74 20.43 3.66 33.88
C LEU A 74 20.24 2.19 34.28
N PHE A 75 19.32 1.90 35.20
CA PHE A 75 18.99 0.53 35.58
C PHE A 75 18.48 -0.32 34.41
N SER A 76 17.58 0.22 33.58
CA SER A 76 17.08 -0.47 32.39
C SER A 76 18.17 -0.71 31.34
N PHE A 77 19.13 0.23 31.24
CA PHE A 77 20.26 0.10 30.32
C PHE A 77 21.26 -0.96 30.77
N VAL A 78 21.56 -1.04 32.08
CA VAL A 78 22.40 -2.10 32.66
C VAL A 78 21.77 -3.48 32.44
N LEU A 79 20.45 -3.62 32.64
CA LEU A 79 19.72 -4.87 32.40
C LEU A 79 19.81 -5.32 30.94
N ALA A 80 19.71 -4.39 30.00
CA ALA A 80 19.82 -4.69 28.58
C ALA A 80 21.24 -5.13 28.18
N ILE A 81 22.28 -4.45 28.71
CA ILE A 81 23.68 -4.80 28.45
C ILE A 81 24.02 -6.18 29.02
N THR A 82 23.55 -6.51 30.23
CA THR A 82 23.78 -7.84 30.83
C THR A 82 23.13 -8.95 29.99
N ALA A 83 21.94 -8.73 29.46
CA ALA A 83 21.28 -9.69 28.57
C ALA A 83 22.09 -9.95 27.30
N VAL A 84 22.62 -8.90 26.67
CA VAL A 84 23.45 -9.01 25.45
C VAL A 84 24.80 -9.67 25.76
N SER A 85 25.49 -9.29 26.85
CA SER A 85 26.79 -9.83 27.19
C SER A 85 26.74 -11.33 27.48
N VAL A 86 25.66 -11.80 28.11
CA VAL A 86 25.47 -13.24 28.39
C VAL A 86 25.09 -14.02 27.17
N GLY A 87 24.30 -13.40 26.24
CA GLY A 87 23.97 -13.98 24.92
C GLY A 87 25.24 -14.24 24.10
N VAL A 88 26.11 -13.23 23.99
CA VAL A 88 27.37 -13.32 23.23
C VAL A 88 28.33 -14.38 23.84
N SER A 89 28.40 -14.49 25.19
CA SER A 89 29.22 -15.49 25.84
C SER A 89 28.77 -16.93 25.62
N ARG A 90 27.48 -17.14 25.28
CA ARG A 90 26.94 -18.47 24.97
C ARG A 90 27.21 -18.91 23.54
N GLU A 91 27.27 -17.99 22.56
CA GLU A 91 27.64 -18.30 21.19
C GLU A 91 29.12 -18.63 21.00
N SER A 92 29.99 -18.14 21.90
CA SER A 92 31.45 -18.42 21.88
C SER A 92 31.88 -19.72 22.54
N SER A 93 30.98 -20.53 23.09
CA SER A 93 31.29 -21.79 23.79
C SER A 93 30.81 -23.06 23.08
N SER A 94 30.52 -23.02 21.78
CA SER A 94 30.33 -24.23 20.97
C SER A 94 31.69 -24.75 20.49
N PRO A 95 32.04 -26.05 20.68
CA PRO A 95 33.34 -26.57 20.31
C PRO A 95 33.46 -26.65 18.77
N GLU A 96 34.50 -26.00 18.25
CA GLU A 96 35.00 -26.22 16.90
C GLU A 96 35.40 -27.68 16.73
N GLN A 97 34.76 -28.41 15.84
CA GLN A 97 35.33 -29.60 15.24
C GLN A 97 36.10 -29.17 14.00
N GLU A 98 37.42 -29.17 14.11
CA GLU A 98 38.34 -29.23 12.98
C GLU A 98 38.04 -30.48 12.14
N VAL A 99 37.70 -30.28 10.86
CA VAL A 99 37.89 -31.29 9.81
C VAL A 99 38.65 -30.63 8.67
N GLY A 100 39.85 -31.18 8.47
CA GLY A 100 40.84 -30.74 7.49
C GLY A 100 40.34 -30.86 6.03
N LEU A 101 40.91 -29.98 5.22
CA LEU A 101 40.90 -30.06 3.75
C LEU A 101 41.66 -31.32 3.31
N GLU A 102 41.04 -32.15 2.52
CA GLU A 102 41.74 -32.76 1.36
C GLU A 102 40.78 -32.99 0.21
N SER A 103 41.29 -32.65 -0.94
CA SER A 103 40.72 -32.72 -2.29
C SER A 103 40.50 -34.13 -2.78
N GLN A 104 39.46 -34.42 -3.56
CA GLN A 104 39.53 -34.90 -4.94
C GLN A 104 38.20 -35.41 -5.47
N GLU A 105 38.03 -35.04 -6.73
CA GLU A 105 37.10 -35.44 -7.77
C GLU A 105 36.57 -36.87 -7.74
N SER A 106 35.37 -36.97 -8.23
CA SER A 106 34.86 -37.80 -9.35
C SER A 106 33.65 -38.65 -9.05
N LEU A 107 32.63 -38.39 -9.86
CA LEU A 107 31.69 -39.32 -10.50
C LEU A 107 31.14 -40.51 -9.69
N VAL A 108 29.82 -40.61 -9.60
CA VAL A 108 29.01 -41.57 -10.39
C VAL A 108 27.55 -41.50 -9.94
N VAL A 109 26.69 -41.34 -10.94
CA VAL A 109 25.24 -41.59 -10.96
C VAL A 109 25.00 -43.12 -10.77
N GLN A 110 24.01 -43.46 -9.97
CA GLN A 110 23.22 -44.70 -9.91
C GLN A 110 22.60 -44.80 -8.50
N ASP A 111 21.38 -45.17 -8.24
CA ASP A 111 20.20 -45.65 -8.90
C ASP A 111 19.06 -45.51 -7.86
N GLU A 112 18.01 -44.81 -8.19
CA GLU A 112 16.72 -44.94 -7.51
C GLU A 112 15.90 -46.04 -8.19
N ASP A 113 16.22 -47.31 -7.94
CA ASP A 113 15.43 -48.45 -8.40
C ASP A 113 15.53 -49.64 -7.44
N SER A 114 15.14 -49.47 -6.18
CA SER A 114 15.03 -50.61 -5.25
C SER A 114 13.95 -50.52 -4.17
N LYS A 115 12.86 -49.78 -4.41
CA LYS A 115 11.72 -49.74 -3.49
C LYS A 115 10.38 -50.20 -4.07
N GLU A 116 10.30 -50.58 -5.31
CA GLU A 116 9.04 -51.10 -5.91
C GLU A 116 8.93 -52.63 -5.99
N GLU A 117 9.97 -53.39 -5.74
CA GLU A 117 9.91 -54.87 -5.81
C GLU A 117 9.43 -55.56 -4.53
N ASN A 118 9.43 -54.88 -3.38
CA ASN A 118 9.00 -55.52 -2.10
C ASN A 118 7.50 -55.42 -1.79
N LEU A 119 6.70 -54.79 -2.64
CA LEU A 119 5.23 -54.69 -2.45
C LEU A 119 4.42 -55.66 -3.38
N LYS A 120 5.07 -56.35 -4.28
CA LYS A 120 4.40 -57.31 -5.16
C LYS A 120 4.45 -58.76 -4.69
N GLU A 121 5.41 -59.13 -3.85
CA GLU A 121 5.50 -60.52 -3.33
C GLU A 121 4.58 -60.79 -2.14
N GLU A 122 4.06 -59.77 -1.42
CA GLU A 122 3.11 -59.97 -0.31
C GLU A 122 1.63 -60.09 -0.80
N LYS A 123 1.34 -59.88 -2.08
CA LYS A 123 -0.02 -59.97 -2.63
C LYS A 123 -0.33 -61.29 -3.34
N GLU A 124 0.67 -62.14 -3.62
CA GLU A 124 0.44 -63.41 -4.30
C GLU A 124 0.37 -64.64 -3.36
N ALA A 125 0.55 -64.43 -2.03
CA ALA A 125 0.52 -65.55 -1.06
C ALA A 125 -0.81 -65.70 -0.30
N LEU A 126 -1.87 -64.94 -0.64
CA LEU A 126 -3.16 -65.00 0.07
C LEU A 126 -4.36 -65.48 -0.77
N ASP A 127 -4.12 -66.02 -1.98
CA ASP A 127 -5.18 -66.45 -2.86
C ASP A 127 -5.11 -67.97 -3.11
N GLN A 128 -5.09 -68.82 -2.06
CA GLN A 128 -5.46 -70.22 -2.17
C GLN A 128 -6.22 -70.68 -0.94
N GLU A 129 -7.40 -71.23 -1.21
CA GLU A 129 -8.35 -71.94 -0.35
C GLU A 129 -9.42 -71.12 0.34
N ILE A 130 -10.59 -71.01 -0.29
CA ILE A 130 -11.88 -71.46 0.28
C ILE A 130 -12.90 -71.50 -0.85
N GLU A 131 -13.39 -72.70 -1.13
CA GLU A 131 -14.55 -72.97 -1.99
C GLU A 131 -15.89 -72.52 -1.32
N PRO A 132 -16.96 -72.28 -2.11
CA PRO A 132 -18.11 -71.49 -1.70
C PRO A 132 -19.19 -72.34 -1.00
N GLU A 133 -19.67 -71.84 0.15
CA GLU A 133 -21.00 -72.20 0.62
C GLU A 133 -21.91 -70.96 0.70
N ASP A 134 -23.10 -71.08 0.18
CA ASP A 134 -24.26 -70.23 0.06
C ASP A 134 -24.44 -69.14 1.16
N GLY A 135 -24.58 -67.85 0.74
CA GLY A 135 -24.97 -66.81 1.61
C GLY A 135 -25.19 -65.48 0.93
N ILE A 136 -26.17 -65.38 0.04
CA ILE A 136 -26.76 -64.10 -0.44
C ILE A 136 -27.42 -63.42 0.75
N THR A 137 -26.73 -62.49 1.44
CA THR A 137 -27.39 -61.46 2.30
C THR A 137 -26.46 -60.39 2.84
N GLN A 138 -25.13 -60.53 2.81
CA GLN A 138 -24.24 -59.53 3.45
C GLN A 138 -23.74 -58.40 2.54
N GLU A 139 -23.82 -58.58 1.23
CA GLU A 139 -23.32 -57.57 0.25
C GLU A 139 -24.40 -56.53 -0.10
N GLU A 140 -25.68 -56.91 0.01
CA GLU A 140 -26.81 -55.97 -0.15
C GLU A 140 -27.00 -55.10 1.08
N GLU A 141 -26.79 -55.59 2.31
CA GLU A 141 -26.84 -54.81 3.53
C GLU A 141 -25.69 -53.80 3.63
N ARG A 142 -24.45 -54.16 3.20
CA ARG A 142 -23.32 -53.23 3.16
C ARG A 142 -23.50 -52.11 2.14
N LYS A 143 -24.09 -52.41 0.96
CA LYS A 143 -24.39 -51.36 -0.03
C LYS A 143 -25.48 -50.41 0.43
N ALA A 144 -26.47 -50.91 1.17
CA ALA A 144 -27.52 -50.05 1.75
C ALA A 144 -26.98 -49.17 2.89
N GLU A 145 -26.10 -49.68 3.76
CA GLU A 145 -25.47 -48.92 4.82
C GLU A 145 -24.48 -47.85 4.28
N ASP A 146 -23.72 -48.14 3.21
CA ASP A 146 -22.84 -47.21 2.54
C ASP A 146 -23.62 -46.08 1.80
N GLU A 147 -24.72 -46.41 1.10
CA GLU A 147 -25.58 -45.41 0.45
C GLU A 147 -26.31 -44.53 1.45
N GLU A 148 -26.77 -45.08 2.59
CA GLU A 148 -27.41 -44.28 3.67
C GLU A 148 -26.39 -43.39 4.39
N SER A 149 -25.14 -43.82 4.59
CA SER A 149 -24.08 -43.01 5.16
C SER A 149 -23.60 -41.90 4.22
N TYR A 150 -23.59 -42.08 2.91
CA TYR A 150 -23.31 -41.01 1.93
C TYR A 150 -24.45 -39.98 1.85
N ALA A 151 -25.71 -40.45 1.85
CA ALA A 151 -26.86 -39.52 1.82
C ALA A 151 -26.97 -38.65 3.09
N VAL A 152 -26.68 -39.19 4.27
CA VAL A 152 -26.66 -38.46 5.53
C VAL A 152 -25.53 -37.40 5.52
N ASN A 153 -24.41 -37.71 4.88
CA ASN A 153 -23.27 -36.80 4.79
C ASN A 153 -23.52 -35.62 3.81
N GLU A 154 -24.25 -35.86 2.71
CA GLU A 154 -24.67 -34.80 1.77
C GLU A 154 -25.72 -33.84 2.39
N GLU A 155 -26.74 -34.39 3.08
CA GLU A 155 -27.72 -33.52 3.80
C GLU A 155 -27.11 -32.70 4.93
N GLU A 156 -26.08 -33.22 5.60
CA GLU A 156 -25.39 -32.48 6.67
C GLU A 156 -24.47 -31.39 6.08
N GLN A 157 -23.86 -31.66 4.91
CA GLN A 157 -23.08 -30.67 4.18
C GLN A 157 -23.96 -29.56 3.59
N GLU A 158 -25.13 -29.89 3.03
CA GLU A 158 -26.09 -28.89 2.55
C GLU A 158 -26.61 -28.00 3.70
N LYS A 159 -26.88 -28.57 4.85
CA LYS A 159 -27.29 -27.78 6.04
C LYS A 159 -26.20 -26.85 6.57
N ILE A 160 -24.94 -27.29 6.57
CA ILE A 160 -23.79 -26.48 6.96
C ILE A 160 -23.56 -25.34 5.96
N GLU A 161 -23.79 -25.57 4.68
CA GLU A 161 -23.66 -24.55 3.64
C GLU A 161 -24.83 -23.53 3.69
N GLU A 162 -26.03 -24.00 4.01
CA GLU A 162 -27.21 -23.14 4.20
C GLU A 162 -27.09 -22.28 5.49
N GLU A 163 -26.62 -22.86 6.60
CA GLU A 163 -26.33 -22.11 7.83
C GLU A 163 -25.23 -21.04 7.61
N LYS A 164 -24.15 -21.37 6.91
CA LYS A 164 -23.11 -20.40 6.55
C LYS A 164 -23.65 -19.27 5.70
N LYS A 165 -24.54 -19.59 4.77
CA LYS A 165 -25.15 -18.60 3.88
C LYS A 165 -26.11 -17.68 4.64
N LEU A 166 -26.83 -18.22 5.61
CA LEU A 166 -27.69 -17.43 6.52
C LEU A 166 -26.86 -16.54 7.46
N GLU A 167 -25.76 -17.05 8.00
CA GLU A 167 -24.84 -16.25 8.82
C GLU A 167 -24.15 -15.13 8.01
N GLU A 168 -23.77 -15.39 6.76
CA GLU A 168 -23.25 -14.35 5.85
C GLU A 168 -24.33 -13.31 5.48
N GLU A 169 -25.58 -13.73 5.29
CA GLU A 169 -26.68 -12.80 5.03
C GLU A 169 -27.04 -11.96 6.26
N GLU A 170 -27.02 -12.54 7.48
CA GLU A 170 -27.22 -11.79 8.72
C GLU A 170 -26.05 -10.85 9.03
N GLN A 171 -24.80 -11.26 8.80
CA GLN A 171 -23.64 -10.40 8.92
C GLN A 171 -23.67 -9.24 7.91
N ASN A 172 -24.02 -9.51 6.66
CA ASN A 172 -24.20 -8.48 5.64
C ASN A 172 -25.32 -7.50 6.00
N LYS A 173 -26.41 -7.99 6.59
CA LYS A 173 -27.55 -7.16 7.02
C LYS A 173 -27.21 -6.29 8.23
N GLN A 174 -26.43 -6.81 9.18
CA GLN A 174 -25.92 -6.03 10.32
C GLN A 174 -24.87 -5.01 9.88
N GLU A 175 -24.00 -5.33 8.89
CA GLU A 175 -23.08 -4.37 8.29
C GLU A 175 -23.84 -3.27 7.52
N GLU A 176 -24.94 -3.58 6.87
CA GLU A 176 -25.76 -2.61 6.14
C GLU A 176 -26.51 -1.66 7.09
N GLU A 177 -26.99 -2.15 8.24
CA GLU A 177 -27.64 -1.33 9.28
C GLU A 177 -26.64 -0.42 10.04
N THR A 178 -25.36 -0.76 10.08
CA THR A 178 -24.30 0.06 10.74
C THR A 178 -23.65 1.06 9.81
N LYS A 179 -23.90 1.00 8.49
CA LYS A 179 -23.38 2.01 7.54
C LYS A 179 -24.11 3.34 7.75
N PRO A 180 -23.38 4.46 7.92
CA PRO A 180 -24.01 5.75 8.05
C PRO A 180 -24.85 6.03 6.83
N LYS A 181 -26.13 6.37 7.04
CA LYS A 181 -27.03 6.75 5.96
C LYS A 181 -26.43 7.97 5.25
N ALA A 182 -26.13 7.83 3.96
CA ALA A 182 -25.62 8.92 3.17
C ALA A 182 -26.67 10.03 3.11
N GLU A 183 -26.36 11.22 3.62
CA GLU A 183 -27.21 12.39 3.50
C GLU A 183 -26.65 13.31 2.41
N GLY A 184 -27.47 13.61 1.40
CA GLY A 184 -27.08 14.46 0.29
C GLY A 184 -26.32 13.74 -0.82
N GLN A 185 -25.36 14.41 -1.39
CA GLN A 185 -24.51 13.91 -2.49
C GLN A 185 -23.04 14.12 -2.16
N LEU A 186 -22.21 13.18 -2.57
CA LEU A 186 -20.77 13.34 -2.64
C LEU A 186 -20.36 13.62 -4.08
N LYS A 187 -19.49 14.61 -4.28
CA LYS A 187 -18.89 14.92 -5.59
C LYS A 187 -17.38 14.83 -5.50
N ALA A 188 -16.78 14.02 -6.37
CA ALA A 188 -15.35 13.94 -6.57
C ALA A 188 -15.00 14.56 -7.92
N HIS A 189 -14.31 15.71 -7.88
CA HIS A 189 -13.88 16.45 -9.07
C HIS A 189 -12.41 16.15 -9.33
N PHE A 190 -12.08 15.46 -10.39
CA PHE A 190 -10.71 15.24 -10.86
C PHE A 190 -10.34 16.37 -11.81
N LEU A 191 -9.53 17.30 -11.34
CA LEU A 191 -9.24 18.54 -12.03
C LEU A 191 -8.25 18.31 -13.18
N ASP A 192 -8.50 18.90 -14.33
CA ASP A 192 -7.50 19.01 -15.38
C ASP A 192 -6.45 20.06 -14.98
N VAL A 193 -5.32 19.56 -14.50
CA VAL A 193 -4.14 20.35 -14.12
C VAL A 193 -2.94 20.00 -14.99
N GLY A 194 -3.20 19.56 -16.24
CA GLY A 194 -2.16 19.03 -17.11
C GLY A 194 -1.56 17.74 -16.55
N GLN A 195 -0.24 17.60 -16.62
CA GLN A 195 0.45 16.46 -16.01
C GLN A 195 0.53 16.69 -14.51
N GLY A 196 -0.22 15.90 -13.73
CA GLY A 196 -0.29 16.01 -12.28
C GLY A 196 -1.65 15.63 -11.72
N ASP A 197 -1.75 15.64 -10.40
CA ASP A 197 -2.97 15.29 -9.68
C ASP A 197 -3.58 16.49 -8.94
N SER A 198 -4.89 16.64 -9.01
CA SER A 198 -5.66 17.45 -8.09
C SER A 198 -7.10 16.95 -8.06
N ALA A 199 -7.60 16.56 -6.90
CA ALA A 199 -8.98 16.11 -6.74
C ALA A 199 -9.68 16.86 -5.60
N LEU A 200 -10.81 17.54 -5.93
CA LEU A 200 -11.67 18.18 -4.95
C LEU A 200 -12.83 17.25 -4.59
N ILE A 201 -12.98 16.96 -3.32
CA ILE A 201 -14.09 16.16 -2.78
C ILE A 201 -15.02 17.06 -1.99
N LEU A 202 -16.30 17.03 -2.35
CA LEU A 202 -17.36 17.79 -1.67
C LEU A 202 -18.38 16.82 -1.08
N ALA A 203 -18.64 16.94 0.23
CA ALA A 203 -19.65 16.20 0.96
C ALA A 203 -20.50 17.19 1.78
N GLY A 204 -21.63 17.62 1.22
CA GLY A 204 -22.42 18.70 1.78
C GLY A 204 -21.63 20.02 1.80
N SER A 205 -21.41 20.59 2.99
CA SER A 205 -20.61 21.82 3.19
C SER A 205 -19.11 21.55 3.42
N ASN A 206 -18.72 20.28 3.53
CA ASN A 206 -17.35 19.87 3.81
C ASN A 206 -16.56 19.67 2.50
N ALA A 207 -15.29 20.05 2.54
CA ALA A 207 -14.42 20.01 1.38
C ALA A 207 -13.04 19.44 1.71
N MET A 208 -12.55 18.55 0.88
CA MET A 208 -11.19 18.02 0.92
C MET A 208 -10.53 18.21 -0.45
N LEU A 209 -9.31 18.72 -0.47
CA LEU A 209 -8.47 18.73 -1.66
C LEU A 209 -7.36 17.71 -1.52
N ILE A 210 -7.22 16.81 -2.50
CA ILE A 210 -6.14 15.84 -2.61
C ILE A 210 -5.24 16.31 -3.75
N ASP A 211 -4.01 16.68 -3.43
CA ASP A 211 -3.02 17.27 -4.31
C ASP A 211 -3.45 18.60 -4.96
N ALA A 212 -2.50 19.33 -5.49
CA ALA A 212 -2.69 20.68 -6.02
C ALA A 212 -1.98 20.92 -7.37
N GLY A 213 -1.78 19.86 -8.15
CA GLY A 213 -1.20 19.94 -9.49
C GLY A 213 0.23 20.48 -9.52
N ASP A 214 0.75 20.71 -10.73
CA ASP A 214 2.08 21.28 -10.92
C ASP A 214 2.07 22.82 -10.73
N ARG A 215 3.28 23.37 -10.69
CA ARG A 215 3.54 24.81 -10.67
C ARG A 215 2.81 25.52 -11.81
N GLY A 216 2.15 26.62 -11.47
CA GLY A 216 1.32 27.40 -12.41
C GLY A 216 -0.16 27.04 -12.43
N TYR A 217 -0.57 25.90 -11.88
CA TYR A 217 -1.98 25.54 -11.77
C TYR A 217 -2.68 26.02 -10.50
N GLY A 218 -1.92 26.42 -9.47
CA GLY A 218 -2.46 26.82 -8.17
C GLY A 218 -3.56 27.88 -8.24
N SER A 219 -3.37 28.96 -9.03
CA SER A 219 -4.39 30.00 -9.20
C SER A 219 -5.65 29.47 -9.90
N GLY A 220 -5.50 28.55 -10.87
CA GLY A 220 -6.62 27.88 -11.54
C GLY A 220 -7.42 27.04 -10.58
N ILE A 221 -6.73 26.24 -9.74
CA ILE A 221 -7.34 25.41 -8.68
C ILE A 221 -8.09 26.30 -7.69
N VAL A 222 -7.47 27.35 -7.18
CA VAL A 222 -8.12 28.32 -6.25
C VAL A 222 -9.41 28.88 -6.86
N ASN A 223 -9.39 29.30 -8.13
CA ASN A 223 -10.56 29.82 -8.82
C ASN A 223 -11.63 28.76 -8.98
N TYR A 224 -11.24 27.52 -9.31
CA TYR A 224 -12.17 26.39 -9.43
C TYR A 224 -12.86 26.11 -8.10
N LEU A 225 -12.10 25.99 -7.00
CA LEU A 225 -12.65 25.76 -5.66
C LEU A 225 -13.65 26.85 -5.28
N LYS A 226 -13.30 28.12 -5.49
CA LYS A 226 -14.19 29.26 -5.25
C LYS A 226 -15.47 29.17 -6.08
N LYS A 227 -15.38 28.78 -7.35
CA LYS A 227 -16.54 28.57 -8.24
C LYS A 227 -17.43 27.43 -7.74
N GLN A 228 -16.86 26.39 -7.11
CA GLN A 228 -17.62 25.32 -6.47
C GLN A 228 -18.20 25.71 -5.09
N GLY A 229 -18.01 26.96 -4.63
CA GLY A 229 -18.55 27.46 -3.38
C GLY A 229 -17.71 27.09 -2.14
N VAL A 230 -16.49 26.55 -2.32
CA VAL A 230 -15.60 26.20 -1.22
C VAL A 230 -15.18 27.47 -0.49
N LYS A 231 -15.43 27.52 0.83
CA LYS A 231 -15.03 28.62 1.72
C LYS A 231 -13.83 28.28 2.58
N LYS A 232 -13.73 27.03 3.00
CA LYS A 232 -12.63 26.45 3.76
C LYS A 232 -12.38 25.01 3.28
N LEU A 233 -11.22 24.48 3.56
CA LEU A 233 -10.90 23.06 3.39
C LEU A 233 -10.83 22.38 4.75
N ASP A 234 -11.64 21.36 4.97
CA ASP A 234 -11.52 20.51 6.16
C ASP A 234 -10.19 19.72 6.09
N TYR A 235 -9.81 19.31 4.87
CA TYR A 235 -8.55 18.61 4.63
C TYR A 235 -7.86 19.11 3.36
N LEU A 236 -6.53 19.29 3.47
CA LEU A 236 -5.60 19.33 2.36
C LEU A 236 -4.69 18.10 2.47
N VAL A 237 -4.82 17.17 1.56
CA VAL A 237 -3.98 15.97 1.50
C VAL A 237 -2.96 16.16 0.40
N LEU A 238 -1.68 16.11 0.73
CA LEU A 238 -0.57 16.17 -0.21
C LEU A 238 0.07 14.79 -0.23
N THR A 239 -0.14 14.05 -1.32
CA THR A 239 0.15 12.61 -1.36
C THR A 239 1.63 12.32 -1.23
N HIS A 240 2.46 13.05 -1.96
CA HIS A 240 3.91 12.94 -1.92
C HIS A 240 4.58 14.23 -2.47
N PRO A 241 5.90 14.43 -2.33
CA PRO A 241 6.51 15.75 -2.51
C PRO A 241 6.88 16.14 -3.96
N HIS A 242 6.43 15.41 -4.98
CA HIS A 242 6.69 15.80 -6.37
C HIS A 242 5.93 17.07 -6.77
N ALA A 243 6.50 17.86 -7.68
CA ALA A 243 5.98 19.17 -8.04
C ALA A 243 4.60 19.10 -8.71
N ASP A 244 4.33 18.08 -9.46
CA ASP A 244 3.06 17.82 -10.13
C ASP A 244 1.90 17.40 -9.18
N HIS A 245 2.19 17.30 -7.88
CA HIS A 245 1.23 17.07 -6.79
C HIS A 245 1.15 18.24 -5.82
N ILE A 246 2.28 18.87 -5.50
CA ILE A 246 2.33 19.95 -4.50
C ILE A 246 2.54 21.34 -5.10
N GLY A 247 2.67 21.44 -6.43
CA GLY A 247 3.10 22.66 -7.12
C GLY A 247 2.22 23.88 -6.88
N GLY A 248 0.90 23.70 -6.83
CA GLY A 248 -0.09 24.74 -6.56
C GLY A 248 -0.52 24.85 -5.10
N ALA A 249 0.08 24.06 -4.18
CA ALA A 249 -0.37 24.00 -2.79
C ALA A 249 -0.16 25.31 -2.03
N VAL A 250 0.88 26.08 -2.37
CA VAL A 250 1.15 27.39 -1.76
C VAL A 250 0.01 28.37 -2.02
N GLU A 251 -0.49 28.44 -3.23
CA GLU A 251 -1.61 29.30 -3.62
C GLU A 251 -2.90 28.86 -2.91
N VAL A 252 -3.15 27.58 -2.78
CA VAL A 252 -4.29 27.03 -2.05
C VAL A 252 -4.23 27.38 -0.56
N ILE A 253 -3.09 27.17 0.09
CA ILE A 253 -2.87 27.50 1.52
C ILE A 253 -3.01 29.00 1.77
N ASN A 254 -2.64 29.84 0.82
CA ASN A 254 -2.80 31.27 0.94
C ASN A 254 -4.24 31.73 0.73
N ALA A 255 -5.04 31.00 -0.04
CA ALA A 255 -6.38 31.40 -0.47
C ALA A 255 -7.51 30.91 0.45
N PHE A 256 -7.28 29.80 1.19
CA PHE A 256 -8.30 29.16 2.01
C PHE A 256 -7.84 28.95 3.45
N GLU A 257 -8.79 28.95 4.38
CA GLU A 257 -8.61 28.36 5.69
C GLU A 257 -8.56 26.83 5.53
N ILE A 258 -7.59 26.18 6.17
CA ILE A 258 -7.40 24.73 6.09
C ILE A 258 -7.34 24.19 7.51
N GLU A 259 -8.25 23.28 7.84
CA GLU A 259 -8.34 22.73 9.19
C GLU A 259 -7.22 21.71 9.45
N LYS A 260 -6.94 20.83 8.47
CA LYS A 260 -5.91 19.81 8.60
C LYS A 260 -5.13 19.60 7.30
N ILE A 261 -3.81 19.62 7.39
CA ILE A 261 -2.91 19.22 6.31
C ILE A 261 -2.40 17.82 6.63
N ILE A 262 -2.62 16.86 5.71
CA ILE A 262 -2.10 15.49 5.79
C ILE A 262 -1.02 15.34 4.72
N MET A 263 0.20 14.98 5.14
CA MET A 263 1.32 14.82 4.24
C MET A 263 2.34 13.83 4.82
N PRO A 264 2.97 12.96 4.02
CA PRO A 264 3.94 11.99 4.52
C PRO A 264 5.19 12.69 5.07
N LYS A 265 5.81 12.07 6.07
CA LYS A 265 7.09 12.53 6.61
C LYS A 265 8.21 12.01 5.72
N VAL A 266 8.56 12.78 4.71
CA VAL A 266 9.64 12.49 3.76
C VAL A 266 10.39 13.77 3.44
N GLU A 267 11.70 13.66 3.20
CA GLU A 267 12.55 14.80 2.84
C GLU A 267 12.65 14.91 1.31
N HIS A 268 12.59 16.13 0.81
CA HIS A 268 12.81 16.45 -0.58
C HIS A 268 13.53 17.80 -0.70
N THR A 269 14.45 17.92 -1.65
CA THR A 269 15.36 19.07 -1.77
C THR A 269 14.94 20.07 -2.84
N THR A 270 13.71 19.95 -3.36
CA THR A 270 13.21 20.87 -4.39
C THR A 270 12.72 22.17 -3.76
N ARG A 271 12.93 23.27 -4.47
CA ARG A 271 12.42 24.58 -4.04
C ARG A 271 10.91 24.61 -3.85
N THR A 272 10.17 23.84 -4.64
CA THR A 272 8.71 23.71 -4.49
C THR A 272 8.34 23.17 -3.12
N PHE A 273 9.02 22.13 -2.68
CA PHE A 273 8.82 21.53 -1.37
C PHE A 273 9.26 22.45 -0.22
N GLU A 274 10.41 23.11 -0.36
CA GLU A 274 10.90 24.08 0.63
C GLU A 274 9.91 25.25 0.80
N ASN A 275 9.43 25.86 -0.30
CA ASN A 275 8.45 26.93 -0.29
C ASN A 275 7.13 26.50 0.36
N LEU A 276 6.68 25.27 0.10
CA LEU A 276 5.49 24.69 0.73
C LEU A 276 5.67 24.61 2.25
N LEU A 277 6.77 24.03 2.73
CA LEU A 277 7.04 23.91 4.17
C LEU A 277 7.17 25.28 4.85
N GLU A 278 7.82 26.24 4.20
CA GLU A 278 7.92 27.62 4.69
C GLU A 278 6.55 28.28 4.77
N THR A 279 5.69 28.11 3.77
CA THR A 279 4.32 28.64 3.77
C THR A 279 3.49 28.07 4.91
N ILE A 280 3.52 26.75 5.10
CA ILE A 280 2.82 26.06 6.21
C ILE A 280 3.29 26.59 7.55
N LYS A 281 4.62 26.73 7.73
CA LYS A 281 5.23 27.28 8.94
C LYS A 281 4.80 28.73 9.19
N ASN A 282 4.87 29.59 8.16
CA ASN A 282 4.53 31.02 8.27
C ASN A 282 3.04 31.25 8.57
N LYS A 283 2.17 30.33 8.14
CA LYS A 283 0.75 30.30 8.51
C LYS A 283 0.47 29.70 9.89
N GLY A 284 1.49 29.25 10.61
CA GLY A 284 1.34 28.59 11.91
C GLY A 284 0.61 27.25 11.85
N MET A 285 0.48 26.67 10.65
CA MET A 285 -0.18 25.38 10.42
C MET A 285 0.71 24.22 10.82
N ARG A 286 0.12 23.02 10.97
CA ARG A 286 0.82 21.79 11.31
C ARG A 286 0.52 20.69 10.29
N ILE A 287 1.53 19.93 9.95
CA ILE A 287 1.39 18.74 9.13
C ILE A 287 1.03 17.56 10.02
N THR A 288 -0.04 16.85 9.66
CA THR A 288 -0.42 15.55 10.23
C THR A 288 0.25 14.47 9.41
N THR A 289 1.12 13.68 10.02
CA THR A 289 1.70 12.50 9.36
C THR A 289 0.61 11.44 9.22
N PRO A 290 0.36 10.90 8.00
CA PRO A 290 -0.61 9.85 7.79
C PRO A 290 -0.20 8.57 8.53
N VAL A 291 -1.20 7.92 9.15
CA VAL A 291 -1.03 6.64 9.81
C VAL A 291 -1.97 5.64 9.14
N PRO A 292 -1.46 4.59 8.48
CA PRO A 292 -2.30 3.58 7.85
C PRO A 292 -3.26 2.94 8.86
N GLY A 293 -4.53 2.88 8.50
CA GLY A 293 -5.62 2.43 9.37
C GLY A 293 -6.40 3.55 10.06
N ASP A 294 -5.84 4.77 10.16
CA ASP A 294 -6.57 5.91 10.71
C ASP A 294 -7.75 6.29 9.81
N GLY A 295 -8.90 6.55 10.46
CA GLY A 295 -10.12 6.99 9.82
C GLY A 295 -10.48 8.43 10.17
N TYR A 296 -11.06 9.13 9.21
CA TYR A 296 -11.49 10.53 9.32
C TYR A 296 -12.89 10.69 8.74
N GLU A 297 -13.59 11.73 9.17
CA GLU A 297 -14.91 12.10 8.66
C GLU A 297 -14.81 13.33 7.76
N LEU A 298 -15.62 13.34 6.68
CA LEU A 298 -15.79 14.47 5.78
C LEU A 298 -17.30 14.66 5.56
N GLY A 299 -17.95 15.41 6.43
CA GLY A 299 -19.41 15.48 6.48
C GLY A 299 -20.03 14.10 6.71
N SER A 300 -20.91 13.66 5.81
CA SER A 300 -21.50 12.32 5.82
C SER A 300 -20.64 11.24 5.14
N ALA A 301 -19.50 11.61 4.58
CA ALA A 301 -18.50 10.67 4.05
C ALA A 301 -17.45 10.34 5.10
N ARG A 302 -16.75 9.22 4.91
CA ARG A 302 -15.61 8.79 5.73
C ARG A 302 -14.45 8.41 4.83
N PHE A 303 -13.23 8.67 5.28
CA PHE A 303 -12.06 8.15 4.60
C PHE A 303 -11.06 7.51 5.54
N LYS A 304 -10.36 6.51 5.04
CA LYS A 304 -9.32 5.77 5.74
C LYS A 304 -8.00 5.92 4.99
N ILE A 305 -6.92 6.15 5.73
CA ILE A 305 -5.55 6.12 5.20
C ILE A 305 -5.12 4.66 5.04
N LEU A 306 -4.63 4.29 3.86
CA LEU A 306 -4.14 2.94 3.55
C LEU A 306 -2.61 2.88 3.38
N ALA A 307 -1.97 3.99 3.03
CA ALA A 307 -0.53 4.14 2.87
C ALA A 307 -0.08 5.58 3.24
N PRO A 308 1.25 5.79 3.47
CA PRO A 308 2.38 4.88 3.29
C PRO A 308 2.57 3.90 4.45
N ASN A 309 2.94 2.65 4.16
CA ASN A 309 3.12 1.58 5.18
C ASN A 309 4.58 1.39 5.62
N SER A 310 5.51 2.17 5.09
CA SER A 310 6.94 2.15 5.39
C SER A 310 7.51 3.57 5.43
N SER A 311 8.70 3.73 6.00
CA SER A 311 9.47 4.98 6.00
C SER A 311 10.77 4.90 5.20
N GLY A 312 11.04 3.77 4.52
CA GLY A 312 12.31 3.52 3.83
C GLY A 312 12.12 3.19 2.33
N TYR A 313 11.16 3.82 1.67
CA TYR A 313 10.97 3.62 0.24
C TYR A 313 12.12 4.20 -0.58
N LYS A 314 12.45 3.51 -1.68
CA LYS A 314 13.43 3.98 -2.66
C LYS A 314 12.85 5.03 -3.60
N SER A 315 11.58 4.87 -3.96
CA SER A 315 10.81 5.82 -4.77
C SER A 315 10.03 6.79 -3.87
N LEU A 316 10.05 8.08 -4.20
CA LEU A 316 9.20 9.07 -3.52
C LEU A 316 7.71 8.83 -3.78
N ASN A 317 7.37 8.21 -4.89
CA ASN A 317 6.01 7.85 -5.26
C ASN A 317 5.39 6.87 -4.26
N ASP A 318 6.16 5.92 -3.74
CA ASP A 318 5.70 4.95 -2.74
C ASP A 318 5.37 5.57 -1.36
N TYR A 319 5.78 6.83 -1.12
CA TYR A 319 5.32 7.60 0.04
C TYR A 319 3.93 8.19 -0.14
N SER A 320 3.28 8.01 -1.28
CA SER A 320 1.95 8.54 -1.55
C SER A 320 0.95 8.17 -0.46
N VAL A 321 0.22 9.19 0.02
CA VAL A 321 -0.92 8.97 0.91
C VAL A 321 -2.04 8.36 0.08
N VAL A 322 -2.35 7.10 0.34
CA VAL A 322 -3.46 6.39 -0.31
C VAL A 322 -4.68 6.47 0.58
N ILE A 323 -5.80 6.90 0.00
CA ILE A 323 -7.06 7.14 0.73
C ILE A 323 -8.18 6.31 0.10
N ARG A 324 -8.91 5.56 0.93
CA ARG A 324 -10.20 4.99 0.58
C ARG A 324 -11.31 5.82 1.22
N LEU A 325 -12.11 6.46 0.38
CA LEU A 325 -13.25 7.28 0.77
C LEU A 325 -14.55 6.50 0.57
N THR A 326 -15.44 6.52 1.55
CA THR A 326 -16.75 5.84 1.51
C THR A 326 -17.86 6.83 1.73
N PHE A 327 -18.97 6.66 0.98
CA PHE A 327 -20.19 7.43 1.10
C PHE A 327 -21.38 6.52 0.82
N GLY A 328 -22.16 6.20 1.87
CA GLY A 328 -23.15 5.13 1.80
C GLY A 328 -22.51 3.80 1.38
N ASN A 329 -23.03 3.21 0.29
CA ASN A 329 -22.54 1.95 -0.29
C ASN A 329 -21.52 2.16 -1.41
N THR A 330 -21.10 3.40 -1.68
CA THR A 330 -20.10 3.71 -2.72
C THR A 330 -18.73 3.97 -2.12
N ALA A 331 -17.69 3.63 -2.86
CA ALA A 331 -16.31 3.83 -2.45
C ALA A 331 -15.42 4.36 -3.58
N PHE A 332 -14.49 5.22 -3.21
CA PHE A 332 -13.47 5.83 -4.07
C PHE A 332 -12.09 5.52 -3.50
N LEU A 333 -11.15 5.14 -4.36
CA LEU A 333 -9.76 4.92 -3.98
C LEU A 333 -8.85 5.92 -4.70
N PHE A 334 -8.17 6.76 -3.92
CA PHE A 334 -7.19 7.72 -4.40
C PHE A 334 -5.80 7.22 -4.05
N THR A 335 -4.97 6.96 -5.04
CA THR A 335 -3.68 6.29 -4.86
C THR A 335 -2.48 7.22 -4.97
N GLY A 336 -2.68 8.50 -5.38
CA GLY A 336 -1.58 9.36 -5.78
C GLY A 336 -0.73 8.65 -6.82
N ASP A 337 0.57 8.60 -6.59
CA ASP A 337 1.54 7.90 -7.45
C ASP A 337 2.09 6.61 -6.83
N ALA A 338 1.39 6.05 -5.84
CA ALA A 338 1.78 4.78 -5.24
C ALA A 338 2.11 3.72 -6.30
N GLU A 339 3.29 3.13 -6.19
CA GLU A 339 3.80 2.11 -7.09
C GLU A 339 3.59 0.70 -6.52
N SER A 340 3.98 -0.31 -7.25
CA SER A 340 3.76 -1.73 -6.92
C SER A 340 4.26 -2.13 -5.52
N THR A 341 5.29 -1.46 -4.99
CA THR A 341 5.80 -1.68 -3.63
C THR A 341 4.77 -1.26 -2.59
N SER A 342 4.25 -0.03 -2.69
CA SER A 342 3.22 0.50 -1.80
C SER A 342 1.92 -0.30 -1.93
N GLU A 343 1.49 -0.62 -3.16
CA GLU A 343 0.31 -1.45 -3.42
C GLU A 343 0.39 -2.83 -2.75
N SER A 344 1.56 -3.50 -2.87
CA SER A 344 1.79 -4.80 -2.25
C SER A 344 1.73 -4.73 -0.72
N GLN A 345 2.23 -3.64 -0.14
CA GLN A 345 2.16 -3.42 1.31
C GLN A 345 0.73 -3.15 1.79
N ILE A 346 -0.06 -2.36 1.04
CA ILE A 346 -1.48 -2.14 1.33
C ILE A 346 -2.22 -3.48 1.38
N LEU A 347 -2.03 -4.33 0.36
CA LEU A 347 -2.67 -5.65 0.30
C LEU A 347 -2.20 -6.57 1.43
N SER A 348 -0.93 -6.51 1.84
CA SER A 348 -0.40 -7.33 2.93
C SER A 348 -0.97 -6.97 4.30
N LYS A 349 -1.51 -5.76 4.46
CA LYS A 349 -2.15 -5.27 5.69
C LYS A 349 -3.63 -5.67 5.80
N ASN A 350 -4.18 -6.37 4.80
CA ASN A 350 -5.58 -6.76 4.73
C ASN A 350 -6.55 -5.57 4.90
N PHE A 351 -6.17 -4.41 4.38
CA PHE A 351 -7.08 -3.28 4.33
C PHE A 351 -8.18 -3.54 3.30
N GLU A 352 -9.40 -3.11 3.61
CA GLU A 352 -10.48 -3.04 2.63
C GLU A 352 -10.09 -2.04 1.52
N VAL A 353 -9.83 -2.55 0.31
CA VAL A 353 -9.45 -1.76 -0.86
C VAL A 353 -10.53 -1.72 -1.94
N LYS A 354 -11.54 -2.59 -1.86
CA LYS A 354 -12.62 -2.66 -2.86
C LYS A 354 -13.29 -1.31 -3.00
N SER A 355 -13.37 -0.78 -4.22
CA SER A 355 -13.87 0.57 -4.50
C SER A 355 -14.49 0.65 -5.88
N ASP A 356 -15.56 1.43 -6.02
CA ASP A 356 -16.26 1.59 -7.30
C ASP A 356 -15.47 2.46 -8.27
N VAL A 357 -14.78 3.49 -7.76
CA VAL A 357 -13.95 4.42 -8.55
C VAL A 357 -12.50 4.33 -8.09
N LEU A 358 -11.59 4.09 -9.03
CA LEU A 358 -10.16 4.13 -8.83
C LEU A 358 -9.55 5.36 -9.50
N LYS A 359 -8.90 6.27 -8.75
CA LYS A 359 -7.92 7.17 -9.31
C LYS A 359 -6.68 6.36 -9.63
N VAL A 360 -6.40 6.16 -10.90
CA VAL A 360 -5.28 5.33 -11.37
C VAL A 360 -3.95 5.91 -10.89
N GLY A 361 -3.09 5.04 -10.36
CA GLY A 361 -1.80 5.44 -9.79
C GLY A 361 -0.85 6.00 -10.85
N HIS A 362 -0.06 7.00 -10.45
CA HIS A 362 1.06 7.56 -11.22
C HIS A 362 0.70 7.87 -12.67
N HIS A 363 -0.44 8.54 -12.85
CA HIS A 363 -0.97 9.01 -14.14
C HIS A 363 -1.11 7.90 -15.21
N GLY A 364 -1.20 6.64 -14.79
CA GLY A 364 -1.22 5.48 -15.69
C GLY A 364 0.16 4.96 -16.08
N SER A 365 1.18 5.18 -15.26
CA SER A 365 2.49 4.54 -15.39
C SER A 365 2.40 3.01 -15.24
N ALA A 366 3.22 2.27 -15.99
CA ALA A 366 3.32 0.82 -15.86
C ALA A 366 3.84 0.35 -14.48
N SER A 367 4.49 1.24 -13.70
CA SER A 367 4.98 0.95 -12.34
C SER A 367 3.86 0.83 -11.31
N SER A 368 2.64 1.31 -11.64
CA SER A 368 1.48 1.43 -10.74
C SER A 368 0.28 0.64 -11.26
N THR A 369 -0.76 0.55 -10.43
CA THR A 369 -2.02 -0.14 -10.72
C THR A 369 -1.75 -1.57 -11.20
N SER A 370 -0.91 -2.28 -10.43
CA SER A 370 -0.53 -3.67 -10.71
C SER A 370 -1.77 -4.56 -10.84
N GLU A 371 -1.65 -5.64 -11.62
CA GLU A 371 -2.77 -6.55 -11.85
C GLU A 371 -3.37 -7.09 -10.55
N ARG A 372 -2.52 -7.48 -9.59
CA ARG A 372 -2.97 -7.95 -8.28
C ARG A 372 -3.73 -6.88 -7.51
N PHE A 373 -3.27 -5.63 -7.56
CA PHE A 373 -3.92 -4.51 -6.90
C PHE A 373 -5.26 -4.19 -7.57
N LEU A 374 -5.28 -4.07 -8.90
CA LEU A 374 -6.49 -3.81 -9.67
C LEU A 374 -7.57 -4.88 -9.42
N LYS A 375 -7.18 -6.16 -9.41
CA LYS A 375 -8.09 -7.27 -9.08
C LYS A 375 -8.67 -7.15 -7.68
N SER A 376 -7.89 -6.72 -6.70
CA SER A 376 -8.34 -6.55 -5.31
C SER A 376 -9.26 -5.33 -5.15
N VAL A 377 -8.97 -4.23 -5.86
CA VAL A 377 -9.82 -3.03 -5.87
C VAL A 377 -11.12 -3.28 -6.61
N SER A 378 -11.08 -4.05 -7.69
CA SER A 378 -12.24 -4.42 -8.52
C SER A 378 -13.15 -3.23 -8.90
N PRO A 379 -12.58 -2.14 -9.47
CA PRO A 379 -13.34 -0.92 -9.74
C PRO A 379 -14.25 -1.08 -10.95
N LYS A 380 -15.40 -0.40 -10.93
CA LYS A 380 -16.28 -0.22 -12.10
C LYS A 380 -15.77 0.90 -13.02
N TYR A 381 -15.13 1.91 -12.40
CA TYR A 381 -14.67 3.13 -13.05
C TYR A 381 -13.25 3.44 -12.67
N ALA A 382 -12.46 3.94 -13.61
CA ALA A 382 -11.11 4.43 -13.38
C ALA A 382 -10.97 5.85 -13.92
N VAL A 383 -10.34 6.73 -13.16
CA VAL A 383 -9.99 8.08 -13.60
C VAL A 383 -8.49 8.20 -13.69
N ILE A 384 -7.99 8.66 -14.83
CA ILE A 384 -6.59 8.94 -15.08
C ILE A 384 -6.40 10.44 -15.18
N SER A 385 -5.77 11.05 -14.16
CA SER A 385 -5.32 12.44 -14.25
C SER A 385 -4.00 12.45 -14.99
N VAL A 386 -3.95 13.08 -16.16
CA VAL A 386 -2.78 13.04 -17.04
C VAL A 386 -2.84 14.21 -18.01
N GLY A 387 -1.69 14.73 -18.40
CA GLY A 387 -1.56 15.86 -19.31
C GLY A 387 -1.57 15.46 -20.78
N LYS A 388 -2.27 16.21 -21.59
CA LYS A 388 -2.31 16.01 -23.04
C LYS A 388 -0.92 16.17 -23.65
N GLY A 389 -0.46 15.14 -24.37
CA GLY A 389 0.84 15.14 -25.03
C GLY A 389 2.02 15.17 -24.04
N ASN A 390 1.83 14.63 -22.83
CA ASN A 390 2.90 14.53 -21.84
C ASN A 390 4.13 13.78 -22.37
N SER A 391 5.31 14.13 -21.86
CA SER A 391 6.57 13.53 -22.32
C SER A 391 6.89 12.17 -21.66
N TYR A 392 6.06 11.71 -20.75
CA TYR A 392 6.26 10.46 -20.01
C TYR A 392 5.67 9.24 -20.73
N GLY A 393 4.83 9.46 -21.75
CA GLY A 393 4.11 8.39 -22.43
C GLY A 393 2.99 7.80 -21.59
N HIS A 394 2.46 8.57 -20.64
CA HIS A 394 1.33 8.18 -19.80
C HIS A 394 -0.01 8.61 -20.41
N PRO A 395 -1.11 7.84 -20.18
CA PRO A 395 -1.09 6.50 -19.64
C PRO A 395 -0.40 5.52 -20.59
N THR A 396 0.30 4.53 -20.05
CA THR A 396 0.91 3.48 -20.88
C THR A 396 -0.15 2.57 -21.47
N GLN A 397 0.14 2.02 -22.65
CA GLN A 397 -0.76 1.07 -23.31
C GLN A 397 -1.03 -0.16 -22.42
N GLU A 398 -0.02 -0.63 -21.68
CA GLU A 398 -0.12 -1.75 -20.75
C GLU A 398 -1.19 -1.50 -19.67
N VAL A 399 -1.24 -0.30 -19.08
CA VAL A 399 -2.23 0.05 -18.05
C VAL A 399 -3.63 0.15 -18.66
N LEU A 400 -3.76 0.74 -19.86
CA LEU A 400 -5.05 0.81 -20.55
C LEU A 400 -5.60 -0.58 -20.90
N GLU A 401 -4.76 -1.47 -21.42
CA GLU A 401 -5.13 -2.85 -21.72
C GLU A 401 -5.50 -3.62 -20.46
N ARG A 402 -4.77 -3.43 -19.37
CA ARG A 402 -5.08 -4.01 -18.06
C ARG A 402 -6.46 -3.56 -17.57
N LEU A 403 -6.75 -2.26 -17.56
CA LEU A 403 -8.05 -1.74 -17.16
C LEU A 403 -9.18 -2.28 -18.05
N ASN A 404 -8.95 -2.33 -19.37
CA ASN A 404 -9.93 -2.85 -20.33
C ASN A 404 -10.20 -4.35 -20.13
N SER A 405 -9.17 -5.17 -19.82
CA SER A 405 -9.34 -6.62 -19.60
C SER A 405 -10.21 -6.94 -18.38
N TYR A 406 -10.29 -6.02 -17.42
CA TYR A 406 -11.19 -6.11 -16.26
C TYR A 406 -12.54 -5.41 -16.49
N GLY A 407 -12.82 -4.92 -17.71
CA GLY A 407 -14.08 -4.26 -18.05
C GLY A 407 -14.30 -2.90 -17.39
N VAL A 408 -13.24 -2.24 -16.94
CA VAL A 408 -13.28 -0.96 -16.24
C VAL A 408 -13.55 0.17 -17.23
N LYS A 409 -14.54 1.01 -16.94
CA LYS A 409 -14.80 2.24 -17.72
C LYS A 409 -13.79 3.31 -17.33
N VAL A 410 -13.00 3.78 -18.31
CA VAL A 410 -11.91 4.73 -18.09
C VAL A 410 -12.31 6.13 -18.49
N TYR A 411 -11.94 7.12 -17.69
CA TYR A 411 -12.07 8.54 -17.93
C TYR A 411 -10.69 9.19 -17.85
N ARG A 412 -10.33 10.06 -18.80
CA ARG A 412 -9.01 10.67 -18.87
C ARG A 412 -9.10 12.19 -18.95
N THR A 413 -8.36 12.90 -18.09
CA THR A 413 -8.39 14.37 -18.07
C THR A 413 -7.79 15.00 -19.31
N ASP A 414 -6.83 14.35 -19.99
CA ASP A 414 -6.23 14.83 -21.24
C ASP A 414 -7.18 14.74 -22.46
N GLU A 415 -8.26 13.98 -22.35
CA GLU A 415 -9.27 13.82 -23.41
C GLU A 415 -10.51 14.68 -23.15
N VAL A 416 -11.01 14.71 -21.91
CA VAL A 416 -12.32 15.31 -21.61
C VAL A 416 -12.25 16.48 -20.62
N GLY A 417 -11.04 16.89 -20.21
CA GLY A 417 -10.83 17.95 -19.20
C GLY A 417 -11.22 17.47 -17.80
N THR A 418 -11.60 18.39 -16.94
CA THR A 418 -12.05 18.09 -15.57
C THR A 418 -13.25 17.14 -15.58
N ILE A 419 -13.19 16.11 -14.75
CA ILE A 419 -14.19 15.03 -14.62
C ILE A 419 -14.84 15.12 -13.25
N VAL A 420 -16.17 15.02 -13.19
CA VAL A 420 -16.94 15.02 -11.95
C VAL A 420 -17.69 13.71 -11.80
N ALA A 421 -17.34 12.94 -10.77
CA ALA A 421 -18.11 11.79 -10.34
C ALA A 421 -19.03 12.21 -9.19
N THR A 422 -20.32 11.90 -9.30
CA THR A 422 -21.34 12.21 -8.27
C THR A 422 -21.90 10.91 -7.72
N SER A 423 -21.86 10.75 -6.40
CA SER A 423 -22.51 9.63 -5.70
C SER A 423 -23.71 10.11 -4.91
N ASP A 424 -24.80 9.34 -4.96
CA ASP A 424 -25.97 9.47 -4.09
C ASP A 424 -25.94 8.52 -2.88
N GLY A 425 -24.82 7.82 -2.70
CA GLY A 425 -24.61 6.80 -1.68
C GLY A 425 -24.94 5.38 -2.13
N ALA A 426 -25.57 5.20 -3.29
CA ALA A 426 -25.88 3.89 -3.88
C ALA A 426 -25.32 3.78 -5.30
N ASN A 427 -25.41 4.85 -6.07
CA ASN A 427 -25.02 4.92 -7.48
C ASN A 427 -24.00 6.02 -7.70
N ILE A 428 -23.16 5.83 -8.75
CA ILE A 428 -22.18 6.82 -9.19
C ILE A 428 -22.47 7.19 -10.65
N THR A 429 -22.53 8.48 -10.91
CA THR A 429 -22.67 9.06 -12.26
C THR A 429 -21.51 9.98 -12.58
N PHE A 430 -21.20 10.14 -13.85
CA PHE A 430 -20.14 11.02 -14.34
C PHE A 430 -20.73 12.10 -15.24
N ASP A 431 -20.15 13.29 -15.21
CA ASP A 431 -20.52 14.43 -16.07
C ASP A 431 -19.91 14.33 -17.48
N LYS A 432 -19.11 13.31 -17.74
CA LYS A 432 -18.41 13.04 -19.01
C LYS A 432 -18.72 11.65 -19.51
N GLU A 433 -18.50 11.45 -20.81
CA GLU A 433 -18.46 10.12 -21.40
C GLU A 433 -17.11 9.44 -21.13
N ALA A 434 -17.14 8.12 -20.97
CA ALA A 434 -15.92 7.33 -20.80
C ALA A 434 -15.06 7.37 -22.07
N SER A 435 -13.76 7.37 -21.88
CA SER A 435 -12.77 7.26 -22.96
C SER A 435 -12.94 5.94 -23.70
N THR A 436 -12.88 6.00 -25.03
CA THR A 436 -12.87 4.80 -25.84
C THR A 436 -11.48 4.18 -25.80
N ILE A 437 -11.30 3.15 -24.99
CA ILE A 437 -10.09 2.32 -25.09
C ILE A 437 -10.31 1.47 -26.34
N ALA A 438 -9.60 1.77 -27.43
CA ALA A 438 -9.60 0.89 -28.59
C ALA A 438 -9.17 -0.49 -28.11
N ALA A 439 -10.10 -1.46 -28.11
CA ALA A 439 -9.74 -2.86 -27.93
C ALA A 439 -8.65 -3.11 -28.97
N GLY A 440 -7.48 -3.59 -28.53
CA GLY A 440 -6.35 -3.83 -29.42
C GLY A 440 -6.81 -4.53 -30.68
N SER A 441 -7.07 -3.75 -31.71
CA SER A 441 -7.25 -4.30 -33.05
C SER A 441 -5.98 -5.07 -33.29
N ALA A 442 -6.10 -6.37 -33.54
CA ALA A 442 -5.03 -7.12 -34.16
C ALA A 442 -4.53 -6.25 -35.31
N VAL A 443 -3.44 -5.53 -35.07
CA VAL A 443 -2.84 -4.65 -36.04
C VAL A 443 -2.44 -5.57 -37.17
N SER A 444 -3.21 -5.51 -38.25
CA SER A 444 -2.72 -5.98 -39.53
C SER A 444 -1.40 -5.25 -39.74
N GLN A 445 -0.34 -6.02 -39.85
CA GLN A 445 0.99 -5.54 -40.22
C GLN A 445 0.92 -4.75 -41.50
N SER A 446 0.70 -3.45 -41.42
CA SER A 446 1.01 -2.47 -42.47
C SER A 446 0.83 -1.04 -41.97
N GLU A 447 1.62 -0.63 -40.97
CA GLU A 447 2.04 0.76 -40.83
C GLU A 447 3.42 0.73 -40.16
N THR A 448 4.40 1.11 -40.93
CA THR A 448 5.80 1.27 -40.61
C THR A 448 6.00 1.95 -39.26
N GLU A 449 6.64 1.21 -38.33
CA GLU A 449 7.18 1.71 -37.07
C GLU A 449 7.91 3.03 -37.26
N ASN A 450 7.31 4.14 -36.88
CA ASN A 450 8.04 5.33 -36.53
C ASN A 450 8.44 5.22 -35.03
N LYS A 451 9.37 4.32 -34.73
CA LYS A 451 10.13 4.39 -33.48
C LYS A 451 10.86 5.73 -33.54
N GLU A 452 10.38 6.73 -32.76
CA GLU A 452 11.20 7.93 -32.55
C GLU A 452 12.53 7.46 -31.91
N GLU A 453 13.58 7.53 -32.71
CA GLU A 453 14.93 7.19 -32.28
C GLU A 453 15.35 8.13 -31.16
N ILE A 454 15.57 7.59 -29.94
CA ILE A 454 16.00 8.36 -28.78
C ILE A 454 17.52 8.52 -28.81
N VAL A 455 17.96 9.76 -28.73
CA VAL A 455 19.36 10.15 -28.59
C VAL A 455 19.53 10.95 -27.29
N TYR A 456 20.79 11.19 -26.93
CA TYR A 456 21.11 11.85 -25.67
C TYR A 456 21.93 13.12 -25.93
N ILE A 457 21.56 14.20 -25.23
CA ILE A 457 22.31 15.47 -25.28
C ILE A 457 22.93 15.78 -23.91
N THR A 458 23.82 16.74 -23.86
CA THR A 458 24.43 17.24 -22.63
C THR A 458 23.96 18.67 -22.33
N LYS A 459 24.05 19.12 -21.08
CA LYS A 459 23.59 20.48 -20.66
C LYS A 459 24.30 21.61 -21.46
N THR A 460 25.52 21.41 -21.92
CA THR A 460 26.34 22.46 -22.50
C THR A 460 26.91 22.08 -23.89
N GLY A 461 26.68 20.85 -24.33
CA GLY A 461 27.14 20.36 -25.62
C GLY A 461 26.21 20.72 -26.77
N SER A 462 26.74 20.74 -27.99
CA SER A 462 26.00 21.00 -29.24
C SER A 462 25.76 19.73 -30.07
N LYS A 463 25.93 18.55 -29.45
CA LYS A 463 25.83 17.27 -30.16
C LYS A 463 24.92 16.31 -29.46
N TYR A 464 24.25 15.46 -30.26
CA TYR A 464 23.51 14.32 -29.74
C TYR A 464 24.31 13.03 -29.85
N HIS A 465 24.07 12.08 -28.96
CA HIS A 465 24.90 10.91 -28.71
C HIS A 465 24.04 9.65 -28.56
N ARG A 466 24.63 8.47 -28.74
CA ARG A 466 24.07 7.19 -28.27
C ARG A 466 24.14 7.11 -26.74
N GLU A 467 23.34 6.26 -26.18
CA GLU A 467 23.18 6.10 -24.72
C GLU A 467 24.48 5.80 -23.97
N ASP A 468 25.38 5.04 -24.59
CA ASP A 468 26.65 4.55 -24.04
C ASP A 468 27.86 5.45 -24.33
N CYS A 469 27.61 6.61 -24.90
CA CYS A 469 28.69 7.53 -25.31
C CYS A 469 29.46 8.08 -24.10
N GLY A 470 30.80 7.94 -24.15
CA GLY A 470 31.68 8.42 -23.08
C GLY A 470 31.62 9.92 -22.78
N TYR A 471 31.06 10.74 -23.67
CA TYR A 471 30.83 12.17 -23.44
C TYR A 471 29.62 12.48 -22.57
N LEU A 472 28.79 11.49 -22.26
CA LEU A 472 27.58 11.64 -21.41
C LEU A 472 27.87 11.48 -19.90
N LYS A 473 29.14 11.33 -19.49
CA LYS A 473 29.51 11.06 -18.08
C LYS A 473 29.02 12.11 -17.07
N SER A 474 28.93 13.38 -17.49
CA SER A 474 28.55 14.49 -16.59
C SER A 474 27.12 14.95 -16.77
N SER A 475 26.42 14.53 -17.83
CA SER A 475 25.02 14.89 -18.09
C SER A 475 24.50 14.01 -19.24
N LYS A 476 23.35 13.40 -19.04
CA LYS A 476 22.71 12.48 -20.00
C LYS A 476 21.23 12.79 -20.05
N ILE A 477 20.81 13.54 -21.08
CA ILE A 477 19.43 14.01 -21.23
C ILE A 477 18.84 13.33 -22.47
N PRO A 478 17.82 12.45 -22.32
CA PRO A 478 17.17 11.81 -23.46
C PRO A 478 16.32 12.82 -24.23
N VAL A 479 16.34 12.75 -25.55
CA VAL A 479 15.52 13.56 -26.45
C VAL A 479 15.30 12.77 -27.74
N SER A 480 14.15 12.96 -28.41
CA SER A 480 13.96 12.32 -29.72
C SER A 480 14.94 12.89 -30.77
N LEU A 481 15.41 12.05 -31.66
CA LEU A 481 16.33 12.46 -32.73
C LEU A 481 15.75 13.63 -33.56
N LYS A 482 14.43 13.61 -33.79
CA LYS A 482 13.71 14.68 -34.46
C LYS A 482 13.83 16.01 -33.71
N LYS A 483 13.65 15.98 -32.39
CA LYS A 483 13.78 17.16 -31.53
C LYS A 483 15.25 17.63 -31.46
N ALA A 484 16.19 16.71 -31.27
CA ALA A 484 17.63 17.08 -31.26
C ALA A 484 18.06 17.80 -32.55
N LYS A 485 17.59 17.31 -33.71
CA LYS A 485 17.85 17.96 -35.00
C LYS A 485 17.14 19.31 -35.12
N ALA A 486 15.89 19.42 -34.67
CA ALA A 486 15.14 20.69 -34.70
C ALA A 486 15.75 21.75 -33.77
N ASP A 487 16.30 21.34 -32.63
CA ASP A 487 17.02 22.22 -31.70
C ASP A 487 18.46 22.54 -32.13
N GLY A 488 18.91 22.08 -33.33
CA GLY A 488 20.20 22.41 -33.94
C GLY A 488 21.38 21.58 -33.43
N TYR A 489 21.14 20.46 -32.74
CA TYR A 489 22.21 19.56 -32.32
C TYR A 489 22.75 18.75 -33.51
N GLU A 490 24.08 18.60 -33.58
CA GLU A 490 24.76 17.78 -34.59
C GLU A 490 25.04 16.36 -34.05
N PRO A 491 25.18 15.35 -34.93
CA PRO A 491 25.60 14.02 -34.51
C PRO A 491 27.01 13.99 -33.92
N CYS A 492 27.22 13.26 -32.86
CA CYS A 492 28.53 13.04 -32.29
C CYS A 492 29.41 12.21 -33.25
N LYS A 493 30.57 12.75 -33.59
CA LYS A 493 31.50 12.08 -34.52
C LYS A 493 32.14 10.82 -33.92
N VAL A 494 32.13 10.64 -32.60
CA VAL A 494 32.74 9.51 -31.89
C VAL A 494 31.79 8.33 -31.80
N CYS A 495 30.59 8.51 -31.27
CA CYS A 495 29.62 7.42 -31.13
C CYS A 495 28.75 7.21 -32.38
N LYS A 496 28.67 8.17 -33.30
CA LYS A 496 27.92 8.12 -34.56
C LYS A 496 26.49 7.63 -34.32
N PRO A 497 25.68 8.41 -33.58
CA PRO A 497 24.30 8.08 -33.27
C PRO A 497 23.43 8.15 -34.51
#